data_b08c64ad9b2aed81b3c273245b7ad36c
#
_entry.id   b08c64ad9b2aed81b3c273245b7ad36c
#
_cell.length_a   1.000
_cell.length_b   1.000
_cell.length_c   1.000
_cell.angle_alpha   90.00
_cell.angle_beta   90.00
_cell.angle_gamma   90.00
#
_symmetry.space_group_name_H-M   'P 1'
#
loop_
_entity.id
_entity.type
_entity.pdbx_description
1 polymer ?
#
loop_
_entity_poly.entity_id
_entity_poly.type
_entity_poly.pdbx_seq_one_letter_code
_entity_poly.pdbx_strand_id
1 'polypeptide(L)'
;MNKTFALVLLSAGFSIAPLAAHHSFAAEFDAKKPVDLKGTVTRLEWTNPHIWVYLEVKDTAGNIAKWECEGGPPNSLTRGGWTKNLIKAGDEIELQGSQARDGSNTCNTRSVKLPDGRVVSAGSTEGFLQNTTTPKQ
;
A
#
# COMPACT_ATOMS: atom_id res chain seq x y z
N MET A 1 27.45 -58.99 31.43
CA MET A 1 27.62 -58.14 30.22
C MET A 1 26.33 -57.35 30.05
N ASN A 2 26.28 -56.15 30.57
CA ASN A 2 25.10 -55.28 30.45
C ASN A 2 25.33 -54.31 29.31
N LYS A 3 24.53 -54.47 28.24
CA LYS A 3 24.54 -53.54 27.09
C LYS A 3 23.50 -52.45 27.36
N THR A 4 23.94 -51.28 27.75
CA THR A 4 23.11 -50.08 27.92
C THR A 4 22.91 -49.46 26.54
N PHE A 5 21.70 -49.55 26.00
CA PHE A 5 21.30 -48.83 24.78
C PHE A 5 21.01 -47.37 25.14
N ALA A 6 21.86 -46.47 24.72
CA ALA A 6 21.59 -45.03 24.81
C ALA A 6 20.67 -44.60 23.65
N LEU A 7 19.44 -44.23 23.98
CA LEU A 7 18.47 -43.69 23.06
C LEU A 7 18.76 -42.20 22.88
N VAL A 8 19.35 -41.81 21.74
CA VAL A 8 19.57 -40.41 21.37
C VAL A 8 18.27 -39.89 20.76
N LEU A 9 17.54 -39.08 21.54
CA LEU A 9 16.38 -38.34 21.05
C LEU A 9 16.88 -37.11 20.25
N LEU A 10 16.81 -37.23 18.92
CA LEU A 10 17.07 -36.11 17.99
C LEU A 10 15.84 -35.22 17.98
N SER A 11 15.83 -34.16 18.78
CA SER A 11 14.79 -33.12 18.75
C SER A 11 15.00 -32.25 17.50
N ALA A 12 14.23 -32.53 16.45
CA ALA A 12 14.14 -31.67 15.29
C ALA A 12 13.38 -30.39 15.71
N GLY A 13 14.13 -29.33 15.99
CA GLY A 13 13.58 -28.00 16.22
C GLY A 13 12.92 -27.47 14.92
N PHE A 14 11.59 -27.54 14.88
CA PHE A 14 10.83 -26.87 13.83
C PHE A 14 10.90 -25.36 14.10
N SER A 15 11.81 -24.67 13.43
CA SER A 15 11.83 -23.21 13.37
C SER A 15 10.64 -22.75 12.54
N ILE A 16 9.54 -22.33 13.19
CA ILE A 16 8.45 -21.64 12.53
C ILE A 16 8.95 -20.23 12.23
N ALA A 17 9.54 -20.02 11.04
CA ALA A 17 9.78 -18.67 10.54
C ALA A 17 8.40 -18.02 10.36
N PRO A 18 8.17 -16.78 10.87
CA PRO A 18 6.97 -16.06 10.54
C PRO A 18 6.98 -15.84 9.01
N LEU A 19 6.08 -16.51 8.29
CA LEU A 19 5.75 -16.11 6.93
C LEU A 19 5.07 -14.74 7.06
N ALA A 20 5.85 -13.68 6.92
CA ALA A 20 5.32 -12.38 6.59
C ALA A 20 4.70 -12.55 5.20
N ALA A 21 3.39 -12.79 5.17
CA ALA A 21 2.62 -12.79 3.95
C ALA A 21 2.65 -11.36 3.40
N HIS A 22 3.66 -11.04 2.60
CA HIS A 22 3.60 -9.89 1.73
C HIS A 22 2.56 -10.22 0.68
N HIS A 23 1.34 -9.71 0.88
CA HIS A 23 0.34 -9.72 -0.16
C HIS A 23 0.94 -9.03 -1.37
N SER A 24 1.04 -9.74 -2.50
CA SER A 24 1.57 -9.14 -3.71
C SER A 24 0.55 -8.13 -4.23
N PHE A 25 1.02 -7.00 -4.77
CA PHE A 25 0.18 -6.00 -5.43
C PHE A 25 -0.86 -6.67 -6.37
N ALA A 26 -0.41 -7.62 -7.19
CA ALA A 26 -1.26 -8.31 -8.16
C ALA A 26 -2.36 -9.19 -7.54
N ALA A 27 -2.24 -9.58 -6.28
CA ALA A 27 -3.28 -10.33 -5.57
C ALA A 27 -4.44 -9.42 -5.14
N GLU A 28 -4.15 -8.19 -4.75
CA GLU A 28 -5.11 -7.27 -4.14
C GLU A 28 -5.60 -6.20 -5.11
N PHE A 29 -4.71 -5.68 -5.97
CA PHE A 29 -5.00 -4.55 -6.85
C PHE A 29 -4.96 -4.93 -8.33
N ASP A 30 -5.70 -4.18 -9.14
CA ASP A 30 -5.77 -4.39 -10.59
C ASP A 30 -5.15 -3.20 -11.33
N ALA A 31 -3.97 -3.40 -11.91
CA ALA A 31 -3.30 -2.37 -12.73
C ALA A 31 -4.12 -1.90 -13.94
N LYS A 32 -5.12 -2.70 -14.37
CA LYS A 32 -6.04 -2.36 -15.46
C LYS A 32 -7.25 -1.55 -15.01
N LYS A 33 -7.38 -1.31 -13.70
CA LYS A 33 -8.41 -0.44 -13.11
C LYS A 33 -7.75 0.80 -12.49
N PRO A 34 -7.26 1.75 -13.32
CA PRO A 34 -6.69 2.98 -12.80
C PRO A 34 -7.76 3.81 -12.11
N VAL A 35 -7.37 4.48 -11.03
CA VAL A 35 -8.19 5.48 -10.35
C VAL A 35 -7.48 6.81 -10.36
N ASP A 36 -8.27 7.88 -10.50
CA ASP A 36 -7.85 9.27 -10.38
C ASP A 36 -8.84 9.96 -9.44
N LEU A 37 -8.45 10.13 -8.19
CA LEU A 37 -9.31 10.55 -7.10
C LEU A 37 -8.96 11.98 -6.70
N LYS A 38 -9.90 12.91 -6.86
CA LYS A 38 -9.81 14.23 -6.26
C LYS A 38 -10.68 14.28 -5.03
N GLY A 39 -10.07 14.51 -3.87
CA GLY A 39 -10.80 14.43 -2.62
C GLY A 39 -10.09 15.12 -1.46
N THR A 40 -10.81 15.18 -0.35
CA THR A 40 -10.33 15.73 0.91
C THR A 40 -9.78 14.62 1.80
N VAL A 41 -8.56 14.80 2.28
CA VAL A 41 -7.94 13.86 3.23
C VAL A 41 -8.70 13.91 4.54
N THR A 42 -9.13 12.75 5.03
CA THR A 42 -9.72 12.63 6.36
C THR A 42 -8.70 12.16 7.38
N ARG A 43 -7.73 11.34 6.94
CA ARG A 43 -6.69 10.77 7.80
C ARG A 43 -5.50 10.29 6.98
N LEU A 44 -4.29 10.37 7.56
CA LEU A 44 -3.11 9.66 7.13
C LEU A 44 -2.67 8.72 8.25
N GLU A 45 -2.60 7.44 7.98
CA GLU A 45 -1.94 6.47 8.85
C GLU A 45 -0.49 6.28 8.39
N TRP A 46 0.45 6.68 9.25
CA TRP A 46 1.88 6.54 9.00
C TRP A 46 2.42 5.36 9.79
N THR A 47 2.23 4.16 9.25
CA THR A 47 2.53 2.89 9.95
C THR A 47 3.21 1.89 9.04
N ASN A 48 3.89 0.89 9.61
CA ASN A 48 4.40 -0.27 8.90
C ASN A 48 3.31 -1.37 8.79
N PRO A 49 3.30 -2.17 7.71
CA PRO A 49 4.26 -2.18 6.59
C PRO A 49 4.03 -1.08 5.56
N HIS A 50 2.86 -0.50 5.48
CA HIS A 50 2.48 0.51 4.49
C HIS A 50 1.71 1.66 5.13
N ILE A 51 1.82 2.87 4.54
CA ILE A 51 0.93 3.96 4.93
C ILE A 51 -0.46 3.78 4.32
N TRP A 52 -1.45 4.44 4.92
CA TRP A 52 -2.80 4.52 4.38
C TRP A 52 -3.29 5.96 4.34
N VAL A 53 -3.83 6.34 3.19
CA VAL A 53 -4.45 7.65 2.96
C VAL A 53 -5.95 7.46 2.85
N TYR A 54 -6.70 8.10 3.73
CA TYR A 54 -8.17 8.06 3.74
C TYR A 54 -8.71 9.35 3.15
N LEU A 55 -9.63 9.22 2.18
CA LEU A 55 -10.19 10.34 1.42
C LEU A 55 -11.71 10.32 1.43
N GLU A 56 -12.31 11.49 1.39
CA GLU A 56 -13.67 11.71 0.95
C GLU A 56 -13.64 12.30 -0.47
N VAL A 57 -14.21 11.55 -1.41
CA VAL A 57 -14.30 11.93 -2.82
C VAL A 57 -15.75 12.29 -3.14
N LYS A 58 -15.97 13.50 -3.62
CA LYS A 58 -17.29 13.99 -3.98
C LYS A 58 -17.53 13.81 -5.47
N ASP A 59 -18.62 13.14 -5.83
CA ASP A 59 -19.04 13.02 -7.23
C ASP A 59 -19.73 14.30 -7.73
N THR A 60 -20.04 14.34 -9.03
CA THR A 60 -20.70 15.48 -9.68
C THR A 60 -22.12 15.73 -9.15
N ALA A 61 -22.78 14.72 -8.57
CA ALA A 61 -24.11 14.83 -7.95
C ALA A 61 -24.05 15.28 -6.48
N GLY A 62 -22.82 15.38 -5.92
CA GLY A 62 -22.60 15.79 -4.54
C GLY A 62 -22.57 14.64 -3.54
N ASN A 63 -22.65 13.38 -3.98
CA ASN A 63 -22.52 12.23 -3.10
C ASN A 63 -21.07 12.06 -2.69
N ILE A 64 -20.84 11.63 -1.45
CA ILE A 64 -19.51 11.40 -0.90
C ILE A 64 -19.23 9.91 -0.86
N ALA A 65 -18.13 9.50 -1.52
CA ALA A 65 -17.55 8.18 -1.42
C ALA A 65 -16.30 8.23 -0.54
N LYS A 66 -16.20 7.32 0.42
CA LYS A 66 -15.01 7.15 1.25
C LYS A 66 -14.06 6.18 0.57
N TRP A 67 -12.81 6.58 0.46
CA TRP A 67 -11.73 5.79 -0.12
C TRP A 67 -10.63 5.58 0.89
N GLU A 68 -10.01 4.40 0.82
CA GLU A 68 -8.79 4.06 1.55
C GLU A 68 -7.73 3.59 0.58
N CYS A 69 -6.60 4.26 0.56
CA CYS A 69 -5.56 4.04 -0.42
C CYS A 69 -4.22 3.74 0.25
N GLU A 70 -3.73 2.53 -0.02
CA GLU A 70 -2.44 2.07 0.46
C GLU A 70 -1.30 2.77 -0.28
N GLY A 71 -0.29 3.23 0.44
CA GLY A 71 0.96 3.73 -0.13
C GLY A 71 2.14 2.79 0.14
N GLY A 72 3.33 3.26 -0.13
CA GLY A 72 4.56 2.52 0.14
C GLY A 72 4.93 2.44 1.62
N PRO A 73 6.01 1.69 1.95
CA PRO A 73 6.54 1.65 3.31
C PRO A 73 7.06 3.02 3.77
N PRO A 74 6.83 3.41 5.03
CA PRO A 74 7.28 4.70 5.57
C PRO A 74 8.75 5.03 5.29
N ASN A 75 9.65 4.06 5.47
CA ASN A 75 11.08 4.26 5.22
C ASN A 75 11.42 4.57 3.75
N SER A 76 10.71 3.95 2.81
CA SER A 76 10.89 4.21 1.38
C SER A 76 10.37 5.58 1.01
N LEU A 77 9.20 5.93 1.53
CA LEU A 77 8.58 7.23 1.30
C LEU A 77 9.41 8.38 1.89
N THR A 78 9.98 8.20 3.09
CA THR A 78 10.85 9.20 3.70
C THR A 78 12.08 9.49 2.84
N ARG A 79 12.69 8.46 2.23
CA ARG A 79 13.79 8.66 1.25
C ARG A 79 13.33 9.40 -0.01
N GLY A 80 12.05 9.27 -0.37
CA GLY A 80 11.41 10.00 -1.48
C GLY A 80 10.90 11.39 -1.13
N GLY A 81 11.19 11.89 0.09
CA GLY A 81 10.81 13.24 0.52
C GLY A 81 9.48 13.32 1.27
N TRP A 82 8.83 12.21 1.57
CA TRP A 82 7.65 12.19 2.40
C TRP A 82 8.00 12.37 3.89
N THR A 83 7.07 13.01 4.59
CA THR A 83 7.03 13.04 6.04
C THR A 83 5.62 12.68 6.52
N LYS A 84 5.49 12.30 7.77
CA LYS A 84 4.17 12.02 8.39
C LYS A 84 3.23 13.23 8.40
N ASN A 85 3.74 14.43 8.12
CA ASN A 85 2.98 15.67 8.10
C ASN A 85 2.85 16.26 6.67
N LEU A 86 3.25 15.52 5.63
CA LEU A 86 3.23 16.01 4.25
C LEU A 86 1.80 16.30 3.78
N ILE A 87 0.86 15.45 4.18
CA ILE A 87 -0.58 15.63 4.01
C ILE A 87 -1.27 15.43 5.36
N LYS A 88 -2.36 16.13 5.58
CA LYS A 88 -3.14 16.09 6.82
C LYS A 88 -4.64 16.18 6.55
N ALA A 89 -5.44 15.86 7.55
CA ALA A 89 -6.88 16.01 7.47
C ALA A 89 -7.27 17.44 7.03
N GLY A 90 -8.18 17.52 6.07
CA GLY A 90 -8.64 18.77 5.47
C GLY A 90 -7.89 19.18 4.20
N ASP A 91 -6.76 18.58 3.88
CA ASP A 91 -6.05 18.87 2.63
C ASP A 91 -6.82 18.31 1.43
N GLU A 92 -6.95 19.10 0.37
CA GLU A 92 -7.43 18.64 -0.93
C GLU A 92 -6.26 18.12 -1.75
N ILE A 93 -6.36 16.88 -2.23
CA ILE A 93 -5.33 16.22 -3.03
C ILE A 93 -5.92 15.56 -4.26
N GLU A 94 -5.07 15.31 -5.26
CA GLU A 94 -5.39 14.42 -6.38
C GLU A 94 -4.51 13.17 -6.25
N LEU A 95 -5.12 12.00 -6.11
CA LEU A 95 -4.45 10.74 -5.90
C LEU A 95 -4.65 9.84 -7.10
N GLN A 96 -3.57 9.31 -7.64
CA GLN A 96 -3.59 8.34 -8.73
C GLN A 96 -3.12 6.98 -8.25
N GLY A 97 -3.79 5.93 -8.73
CA GLY A 97 -3.48 4.58 -8.32
C GLY A 97 -4.20 3.50 -9.09
N SER A 98 -4.32 2.34 -8.47
CA SER A 98 -5.01 1.18 -9.02
C SER A 98 -6.03 0.67 -8.02
N GLN A 99 -7.27 0.42 -8.47
CA GLN A 99 -8.36 -0.04 -7.61
C GLN A 99 -8.16 -1.49 -7.17
N ALA A 100 -8.71 -1.84 -6.02
CA ALA A 100 -8.80 -3.21 -5.55
C ALA A 100 -9.58 -4.08 -6.55
N ARG A 101 -9.18 -5.35 -6.66
CA ARG A 101 -9.79 -6.32 -7.58
C ARG A 101 -11.24 -6.59 -7.29
N ASP A 102 -11.63 -6.56 -6.02
CA ASP A 102 -13.00 -6.78 -5.57
C ASP A 102 -13.96 -5.63 -5.90
N GLY A 103 -13.42 -4.52 -6.44
CA GLY A 103 -14.20 -3.34 -6.82
C GLY A 103 -14.56 -2.43 -5.66
N SER A 104 -14.04 -2.67 -4.45
CA SER A 104 -14.21 -1.77 -3.31
C SER A 104 -13.56 -0.41 -3.57
N ASN A 105 -13.90 0.58 -2.74
CA ASN A 105 -13.25 1.90 -2.73
C ASN A 105 -11.89 1.85 -2.00
N THR A 106 -11.10 0.85 -2.35
CA THR A 106 -9.73 0.65 -1.88
C THR A 106 -8.78 0.77 -3.06
N CYS A 107 -7.64 1.42 -2.88
CA CYS A 107 -6.66 1.54 -3.95
C CYS A 107 -5.22 1.41 -3.44
N ASN A 108 -4.32 1.05 -4.37
CA ASN A 108 -2.88 1.23 -4.17
C ASN A 108 -2.46 2.54 -4.81
N THR A 109 -1.82 3.41 -4.03
CA THR A 109 -1.42 4.74 -4.45
C THR A 109 -0.14 4.69 -5.26
N ARG A 110 -0.13 5.33 -6.43
CA ARG A 110 1.07 5.55 -7.25
C ARG A 110 1.67 6.92 -7.00
N SER A 111 0.85 7.96 -7.04
CA SER A 111 1.29 9.34 -6.86
C SER A 111 0.20 10.20 -6.22
N VAL A 112 0.63 11.26 -5.59
CA VAL A 112 -0.25 12.26 -4.96
C VAL A 112 0.18 13.64 -5.41
N LYS A 113 -0.77 14.43 -5.92
CA LYS A 113 -0.61 15.86 -6.13
C LYS A 113 -1.08 16.59 -4.89
N LEU A 114 -0.17 17.32 -4.30
CA LEU A 114 -0.36 18.07 -3.06
C LEU A 114 -1.15 19.37 -3.30
N PRO A 115 -1.68 20.01 -2.23
CA PRO A 115 -2.38 21.31 -2.35
C PRO A 115 -1.53 22.42 -2.98
N ASP A 116 -0.21 22.35 -2.85
CA ASP A 116 0.73 23.30 -3.45
C ASP A 116 1.06 22.99 -4.93
N GLY A 117 0.47 21.95 -5.50
CA GLY A 117 0.63 21.53 -6.89
C GLY A 117 1.80 20.57 -7.15
N ARG A 118 2.67 20.32 -6.16
CA ARG A 118 3.75 19.33 -6.31
C ARG A 118 3.16 17.92 -6.42
N VAL A 119 3.80 17.09 -7.25
CA VAL A 119 3.46 15.67 -7.36
C VAL A 119 4.55 14.85 -6.72
N VAL A 120 4.16 13.97 -5.80
CA VAL A 120 5.06 13.07 -5.09
C VAL A 120 4.69 11.62 -5.38
N SER A 121 5.69 10.77 -5.54
CA SER A 121 5.47 9.33 -5.68
C SER A 121 5.11 8.74 -4.32
N ALA A 122 4.08 7.91 -4.27
CA ALA A 122 3.60 7.27 -3.05
C ALA A 122 3.50 5.74 -3.18
N GLY A 123 3.88 5.20 -4.34
CA GLY A 123 3.78 3.78 -4.63
C GLY A 123 4.80 2.93 -3.87
N SER A 124 4.44 1.68 -3.63
CA SER A 124 5.40 0.64 -3.32
C SER A 124 6.23 0.32 -4.58
N THR A 125 7.47 -0.16 -4.38
CA THR A 125 8.34 -0.56 -5.49
C THR A 125 7.69 -1.60 -6.40
N GLU A 126 6.88 -2.49 -5.86
CA GLU A 126 6.15 -3.52 -6.61
C GLU A 126 5.08 -2.93 -7.52
N GLY A 127 4.29 -1.97 -7.04
CA GLY A 127 3.28 -1.29 -7.85
C GLY A 127 3.89 -0.45 -8.97
N PHE A 128 5.09 0.11 -8.75
CA PHE A 128 5.81 0.87 -9.76
C PHE A 128 6.32 -0.01 -10.91
N LEU A 129 6.91 -1.17 -10.59
CA LEU A 129 7.47 -2.09 -11.59
C LEU A 129 6.40 -2.71 -12.50
N GLN A 130 5.20 -2.98 -12.00
CA GLN A 130 4.12 -3.56 -12.81
C GLN A 130 3.51 -2.56 -13.80
N ASN A 131 3.54 -1.27 -13.50
CA ASN A 131 3.06 -0.22 -14.40
C ASN A 131 4.05 0.13 -15.52
N THR A 132 5.34 -0.22 -15.37
CA THR A 132 6.37 0.05 -16.39
C THR A 132 6.51 -1.07 -17.42
N THR A 133 5.91 -2.23 -17.16
CA THR A 133 6.01 -3.41 -18.06
C THR A 133 4.85 -3.55 -19.04
N THR A 134 3.90 -2.61 -19.09
CA THR A 134 2.87 -2.63 -20.13
C THR A 134 3.37 -1.83 -21.34
N PRO A 135 3.71 -2.48 -22.48
CA PRO A 135 4.05 -1.76 -23.70
C PRO A 135 2.80 -0.98 -24.16
N LYS A 136 2.98 0.29 -24.48
CA LYS A 136 1.99 1.03 -25.28
C LYS A 136 1.86 0.31 -26.63
N GLN A 137 0.74 -0.30 -26.88
CA GLN A 137 0.29 -0.63 -28.23
C GLN A 137 -0.43 0.56 -28.83
#